data_ea7f8844c575d44d9e7a84dbe620a7b6
#
_entry.id   ea7f8844c575d44d9e7a84dbe620a7b6
#
_cell.length_a   1.000
_cell.length_b   1.000
_cell.length_c   1.000
_cell.angle_alpha   90.00
_cell.angle_beta   90.00
_cell.angle_gamma   90.00
#
_symmetry.space_group_name_H-M   'P 1'
#
loop_
_entity.id
_entity.type
_entity.pdbx_description
1 polymer ?
#
loop_
_entity_poly.entity_id
_entity_poly.type
_entity_poly.pdbx_seq_one_letter_code
_entity_poly.pdbx_strand_id
1 'polypeptide(L)'
;SEEKQLVKYFKTVIEPKLKEKDLEYYLIRNERIPELAIYSFSAGERFEPDFLLFIKKKNVSEIKSLQAYIEPKGSQLLLQDAWKEKFLSQIKDEHQITDLLGHGYTILGLPFFNQENRMNEFSKAIDELVNQL
;
A
#
# COMPACT_ATOMS: atom_id res chain seq x y z
N SER A 1 -8.64 9.55 -14.92
CA SER A 1 -8.61 8.17 -14.43
C SER A 1 -8.24 8.12 -12.96
N GLU A 2 -8.59 7.05 -12.30
CA GLU A 2 -8.26 6.87 -10.87
C GLU A 2 -6.75 6.81 -10.65
N GLU A 3 -5.99 6.27 -11.59
CA GLU A 3 -4.53 6.25 -11.48
C GLU A 3 -3.93 7.66 -11.46
N LYS A 4 -4.39 8.54 -12.33
CA LYS A 4 -3.95 9.95 -12.34
C LYS A 4 -4.31 10.65 -11.03
N GLN A 5 -5.50 10.39 -10.51
CA GLN A 5 -5.97 10.97 -9.27
C GLN A 5 -5.16 10.46 -8.08
N LEU A 6 -4.77 9.19 -8.08
CA LEU A 6 -3.88 8.65 -7.06
C LEU A 6 -2.52 9.33 -7.08
N VAL A 7 -1.91 9.48 -8.24
CA VAL A 7 -0.61 10.16 -8.36
C VAL A 7 -0.69 11.59 -7.86
N LYS A 8 -1.76 12.30 -8.20
CA LYS A 8 -1.99 13.67 -7.71
C LYS A 8 -2.16 13.69 -6.20
N TYR A 9 -2.96 12.80 -5.65
CA TYR A 9 -3.16 12.68 -4.21
C TYR A 9 -1.86 12.35 -3.49
N PHE A 10 -1.07 11.45 -4.05
CA PHE A 10 0.24 11.14 -3.49
C PHE A 10 1.11 12.38 -3.36
N LYS A 11 1.25 13.15 -4.45
CA LYS A 11 2.10 14.34 -4.46
C LYS A 11 1.59 15.46 -3.55
N THR A 12 0.28 15.62 -3.45
CA THR A 12 -0.32 16.74 -2.72
C THR A 12 -0.62 16.43 -1.25
N VAL A 13 -0.84 15.16 -0.89
CA VAL A 13 -1.25 14.78 0.47
C VAL A 13 -0.25 13.82 1.12
N ILE A 14 0.11 12.72 0.46
CA ILE A 14 0.94 11.67 1.08
C ILE A 14 2.40 12.12 1.18
N GLU A 15 2.97 12.58 0.09
CA GLU A 15 4.38 12.98 0.04
C GLU A 15 4.75 14.03 1.09
N PRO A 16 3.96 15.10 1.28
CA PRO A 16 4.26 16.06 2.35
C PRO A 16 4.29 15.44 3.75
N LYS A 17 3.39 14.49 4.04
CA LYS A 17 3.37 13.79 5.33
C LYS A 17 4.63 12.97 5.54
N LEU A 18 5.10 12.28 4.50
CA LEU A 18 6.32 11.48 4.57
C LEU A 18 7.56 12.36 4.73
N LYS A 19 7.61 13.47 4.03
CA LYS A 19 8.72 14.44 4.14
C LYS A 19 8.78 15.08 5.52
N GLU A 20 7.64 15.39 6.11
CA GLU A 20 7.58 15.96 7.45
C GLU A 20 8.21 15.03 8.49
N LYS A 21 8.07 13.73 8.30
CA LYS A 21 8.68 12.72 9.17
C LYS A 21 10.10 12.31 8.77
N ASP A 22 10.65 12.96 7.75
CA ASP A 22 11.99 12.66 7.22
C ASP A 22 12.15 11.18 6.82
N LEU A 23 11.14 10.66 6.13
CA LEU A 23 11.13 9.28 5.65
C LEU A 23 11.65 9.22 4.23
N GLU A 24 12.31 8.12 3.90
CA GLU A 24 12.68 7.77 2.53
C GLU A 24 11.54 6.95 1.93
N TYR A 25 11.14 7.25 0.68
CA TYR A 25 10.00 6.61 0.09
C TYR A 25 10.10 6.52 -1.43
N TYR A 26 9.42 5.52 -1.99
CA TYR A 26 9.28 5.32 -3.43
C TYR A 26 7.87 4.85 -3.74
N LEU A 27 7.23 5.48 -4.71
CA LEU A 27 5.97 4.99 -5.28
C LEU A 27 6.28 4.31 -6.60
N ILE A 28 6.07 3.00 -6.66
CA ILE A 28 6.40 2.17 -7.81
C ILE A 28 5.12 1.75 -8.50
N ARG A 29 5.01 2.02 -9.80
CA ARG A 29 3.93 1.49 -10.61
C ARG A 29 4.28 0.08 -11.04
N ASN A 30 3.34 -0.84 -10.83
CA ASN A 30 3.51 -2.21 -11.29
C ASN A 30 3.15 -2.30 -12.77
N GLU A 31 4.14 -2.52 -13.62
CA GLU A 31 3.96 -2.70 -15.06
C GLU A 31 3.99 -4.18 -15.41
N ARG A 32 3.13 -4.97 -14.74
CA ARG A 32 3.02 -6.42 -14.94
C ARG A 32 4.32 -7.16 -14.63
N ILE A 33 4.92 -6.82 -13.50
CA ILE A 33 6.10 -7.52 -12.98
C ILE A 33 5.58 -8.72 -12.19
N PRO A 34 5.78 -9.98 -12.66
CA PRO A 34 5.23 -11.16 -11.99
C PRO A 34 5.68 -11.31 -10.54
N GLU A 35 6.88 -10.84 -10.22
CA GLU A 35 7.45 -10.90 -8.88
C GLU A 35 6.68 -10.05 -7.87
N LEU A 36 5.90 -9.07 -8.35
CA LEU A 36 5.06 -8.23 -7.49
C LEU A 36 3.63 -8.76 -7.36
N ALA A 37 3.31 -9.90 -7.95
CA ALA A 37 1.99 -10.50 -7.83
C ALA A 37 1.80 -11.07 -6.42
N ILE A 38 0.56 -10.99 -5.95
CA ILE A 38 0.15 -11.55 -4.67
C ILE A 38 -0.85 -12.68 -4.92
N TYR A 39 -0.76 -13.74 -4.12
CA TYR A 39 -1.65 -14.89 -4.27
C TYR A 39 -2.48 -15.07 -3.00
N SER A 40 -3.76 -15.34 -3.16
CA SER A 40 -4.61 -15.76 -2.06
C SER A 40 -4.30 -17.21 -1.69
N PHE A 41 -3.96 -17.45 -0.44
CA PHE A 41 -3.65 -18.80 0.04
C PHE A 41 -4.88 -19.71 0.02
N SER A 42 -6.05 -19.17 0.30
CA SER A 42 -7.28 -19.96 0.40
C SER A 42 -7.85 -20.36 -0.95
N ALA A 43 -7.72 -19.52 -1.98
CA ALA A 43 -8.33 -19.73 -3.27
C ALA A 43 -7.32 -19.82 -4.43
N GLY A 44 -6.04 -19.55 -4.19
CA GLY A 44 -5.02 -19.53 -5.23
C GLY A 44 -5.21 -18.41 -6.25
N GLU A 45 -6.04 -17.42 -5.94
CA GLU A 45 -6.28 -16.30 -6.83
C GLU A 45 -5.07 -15.39 -6.90
N ARG A 46 -4.76 -14.94 -8.10
CA ARG A 46 -3.64 -14.04 -8.35
C ARG A 46 -4.13 -12.60 -8.42
N PHE A 47 -3.42 -11.70 -7.73
CA PHE A 47 -3.70 -10.28 -7.73
C PHE A 47 -2.42 -9.49 -7.95
N GLU A 48 -2.42 -8.59 -8.92
CA GLU A 48 -1.32 -7.67 -9.18
C GLU A 48 -1.78 -6.24 -8.89
N PRO A 49 -1.50 -5.69 -7.68
CA PRO A 49 -1.83 -4.29 -7.40
C PRO A 49 -1.10 -3.35 -8.35
N ASP A 50 -1.75 -2.26 -8.73
CA ASP A 50 -1.19 -1.31 -9.69
C ASP A 50 0.01 -0.54 -9.13
N PHE A 51 0.07 -0.33 -7.81
CA PHE A 51 1.12 0.45 -7.17
C PHE A 51 1.64 -0.20 -5.90
N LEU A 52 2.91 0.02 -5.64
CA LEU A 52 3.56 -0.32 -4.38
C LEU A 52 4.19 0.95 -3.81
N LEU A 53 3.81 1.30 -2.58
CA LEU A 53 4.44 2.38 -1.83
C LEU A 53 5.45 1.77 -0.86
N PHE A 54 6.73 2.07 -1.07
CA PHE A 54 7.82 1.63 -0.22
C PHE A 54 8.26 2.78 0.66
N ILE A 55 8.31 2.56 1.99
CA ILE A 55 8.71 3.58 2.96
C ILE A 55 9.77 2.99 3.88
N LYS A 56 10.81 3.77 4.15
CA LYS A 56 11.92 3.36 5.00
C LYS A 56 12.30 4.50 5.95
N LYS A 57 12.56 4.19 7.20
CA LYS A 57 13.11 5.15 8.14
C LYS A 57 14.59 5.39 7.87
N LYS A 58 14.98 6.67 7.91
CA LYS A 58 16.38 7.07 7.82
C LYS A 58 17.00 7.18 9.22
N ASN A 59 18.32 7.04 9.29
CA ASN A 59 19.13 7.41 10.46
C ASN A 59 18.73 6.74 11.78
N VAL A 60 18.25 5.49 11.72
CA VAL A 60 17.95 4.72 12.92
C VAL A 60 18.87 3.48 12.97
N SER A 61 19.19 3.03 14.20
CA SER A 61 19.98 1.83 14.41
C SER A 61 19.26 0.58 13.94
N GLU A 62 17.92 0.59 13.96
CA GLU A 62 17.10 -0.47 13.41
C GLU A 62 16.52 -0.01 12.08
N ILE A 63 16.67 -0.84 11.04
CA ILE A 63 16.06 -0.57 9.75
C ILE A 63 14.60 -1.04 9.84
N LYS A 64 13.68 -0.08 9.73
CA LYS A 64 12.25 -0.36 9.63
C LYS A 64 11.78 0.04 8.25
N SER A 65 11.17 -0.88 7.53
CA SER A 65 10.60 -0.61 6.22
C SER A 65 9.16 -1.08 6.16
N LEU A 66 8.40 -0.43 5.30
CA LEU A 66 7.00 -0.74 5.10
C LEU A 66 6.72 -0.75 3.61
N GLN A 67 5.97 -1.75 3.17
CA GLN A 67 5.53 -1.90 1.79
C GLN A 67 4.01 -1.93 1.76
N ALA A 68 3.41 -0.97 1.09
CA ALA A 68 1.96 -0.86 0.99
C ALA A 68 1.51 -1.03 -0.45
N TYR A 69 0.61 -2.00 -0.67
CA TYR A 69 0.00 -2.21 -1.98
C TYR A 69 -1.19 -1.28 -2.15
N ILE A 70 -1.24 -0.58 -3.28
CA ILE A 70 -2.29 0.39 -3.59
C ILE A 70 -2.94 0.05 -4.93
N GLU A 71 -4.27 -0.01 -4.94
CA GLU A 71 -5.05 -0.28 -6.14
C GLU A 71 -6.06 0.84 -6.38
N PRO A 72 -5.82 1.70 -7.38
CA PRO A 72 -6.86 2.61 -7.84
C PRO A 72 -7.98 1.81 -8.51
N LYS A 73 -9.23 2.12 -8.19
CA LYS A 73 -10.37 1.36 -8.70
C LYS A 73 -11.52 2.31 -9.04
N GLY A 74 -12.02 2.22 -10.27
CA GLY A 74 -13.20 2.98 -10.68
C GLY A 74 -14.45 2.54 -9.91
N SER A 75 -15.38 3.47 -9.69
CA SER A 75 -16.58 3.21 -8.89
C SER A 75 -17.41 2.05 -9.41
N GLN A 76 -17.46 1.86 -10.72
CA GLN A 76 -18.23 0.80 -11.36
C GLN A 76 -17.67 -0.61 -11.10
N LEU A 77 -16.44 -0.72 -10.64
CA LEU A 77 -15.77 -2.01 -10.39
C LEU A 77 -15.69 -2.37 -8.91
N LEU A 78 -16.13 -1.51 -8.00
CA LEU A 78 -15.97 -1.74 -6.56
C LEU A 78 -16.65 -3.02 -6.08
N LEU A 79 -17.86 -3.30 -6.55
CA LEU A 79 -18.57 -4.53 -6.17
C LEU A 79 -17.95 -5.77 -6.81
N GLN A 80 -17.64 -5.70 -8.08
CA GLN A 80 -17.05 -6.82 -8.82
C GLN A 80 -15.71 -7.25 -8.23
N ASP A 81 -14.89 -6.28 -7.82
CA ASP A 81 -13.55 -6.53 -7.30
C ASP A 81 -13.47 -6.45 -5.77
N ALA A 82 -14.61 -6.55 -5.08
CA ALA A 82 -14.65 -6.51 -3.62
C ALA A 82 -13.75 -7.56 -2.95
N TRP A 83 -13.58 -8.72 -3.57
CA TRP A 83 -12.69 -9.77 -3.05
C TRP A 83 -11.22 -9.31 -3.01
N LYS A 84 -10.81 -8.48 -3.97
CA LYS A 84 -9.44 -7.93 -4.01
C LYS A 84 -9.22 -6.95 -2.85
N GLU A 85 -10.21 -6.11 -2.56
CA GLU A 85 -10.13 -5.18 -1.42
C GLU A 85 -10.06 -5.94 -0.10
N LYS A 86 -10.87 -6.98 0.05
CA LYS A 86 -10.82 -7.86 1.22
C LYS A 86 -9.46 -8.54 1.34
N PHE A 87 -8.92 -9.02 0.24
CA PHE A 87 -7.59 -9.62 0.21
C PHE A 87 -6.52 -8.64 0.66
N LEU A 88 -6.55 -7.41 0.15
CA LEU A 88 -5.61 -6.35 0.56
C LEU A 88 -5.68 -6.08 2.07
N SER A 89 -6.88 -6.06 2.64
CA SER A 89 -7.05 -5.80 4.07
C SER A 89 -6.46 -6.88 4.97
N GLN A 90 -6.29 -8.08 4.45
CA GLN A 90 -5.79 -9.24 5.20
C GLN A 90 -4.27 -9.42 5.13
N ILE A 91 -3.59 -8.71 4.22
CA ILE A 91 -2.15 -8.92 3.99
C ILE A 91 -1.33 -8.65 5.26
N LYS A 92 -1.64 -7.61 5.99
CA LYS A 92 -0.87 -7.20 7.17
C LYS A 92 -0.78 -8.31 8.23
N ASP A 93 -1.86 -9.03 8.43
CA ASP A 93 -1.93 -10.07 9.45
C ASP A 93 -1.11 -11.31 9.08
N GLU A 94 -0.89 -11.54 7.78
CA GLU A 94 -0.22 -12.72 7.26
C GLU A 94 1.26 -12.51 6.96
N HIS A 95 1.71 -11.25 6.81
CA HIS A 95 3.04 -10.93 6.24
C HIS A 95 3.86 -9.94 7.08
N GLN A 96 3.88 -10.12 8.40
CA GLN A 96 4.87 -9.42 9.22
C GLN A 96 6.13 -10.26 9.29
N ILE A 97 7.22 -9.74 8.74
CA ILE A 97 8.48 -10.48 8.62
C ILE A 97 9.61 -9.72 9.30
N THR A 98 10.43 -10.46 10.05
CA THR A 98 11.71 -9.95 10.58
C THR A 98 12.82 -10.78 9.96
N ASP A 99 13.82 -10.13 9.36
CA ASP A 99 14.94 -10.82 8.77
C ASP A 99 15.95 -11.32 9.84
N LEU A 100 16.98 -12.04 9.40
CA LEU A 100 17.99 -12.65 10.27
C LEU A 100 18.81 -11.62 11.07
N LEU A 101 18.83 -10.35 10.63
CA LEU A 101 19.56 -9.28 11.30
C LEU A 101 18.67 -8.47 12.24
N GLY A 102 17.43 -8.87 12.43
CA GLY A 102 16.46 -8.14 13.25
C GLY A 102 15.83 -6.94 12.55
N HIS A 103 16.01 -6.81 11.24
CA HIS A 103 15.37 -5.75 10.47
C HIS A 103 13.89 -6.08 10.32
N GLY A 104 13.03 -5.23 10.86
CA GLY A 104 11.60 -5.40 10.72
C GLY A 104 11.10 -4.75 9.44
N TYR A 105 10.30 -5.48 8.66
CA TYR A 105 9.51 -4.88 7.60
C TYR A 105 8.09 -5.39 7.66
N THR A 106 7.17 -4.51 7.26
CA THR A 106 5.74 -4.77 7.28
C THR A 106 5.22 -4.68 5.85
N ILE A 107 4.43 -5.67 5.46
CA ILE A 107 3.72 -5.66 4.18
C ILE A 107 2.24 -5.50 4.48
N LEU A 108 1.58 -4.57 3.81
CA LEU A 108 0.15 -4.36 4.01
C LEU A 108 -0.53 -3.95 2.71
N GLY A 109 -1.83 -4.14 2.65
CA GLY A 109 -2.66 -3.64 1.57
C GLY A 109 -3.53 -2.49 2.06
N LEU A 110 -3.73 -1.48 1.24
CA LEU A 110 -4.60 -0.36 1.54
C LEU A 110 -5.98 -0.60 0.94
N PRO A 111 -7.05 0.05 1.49
CA PRO A 111 -8.33 0.08 0.80
C PRO A 111 -8.15 0.60 -0.62
N PHE A 112 -9.08 0.28 -1.52
CA PHE A 112 -9.02 0.84 -2.87
C PHE A 112 -8.92 2.35 -2.84
N PHE A 113 -8.13 2.91 -3.74
CA PHE A 113 -8.15 4.34 -3.97
C PHE A 113 -9.30 4.67 -4.93
N ASN A 114 -10.29 5.38 -4.43
CA ASN A 114 -11.43 5.88 -5.21
C ASN A 114 -11.91 7.17 -4.57
N GLN A 115 -11.81 8.29 -5.31
CA GLN A 115 -12.13 9.60 -4.76
C GLN A 115 -13.59 9.77 -4.34
N GLU A 116 -14.51 9.08 -5.02
CA GLU A 116 -15.93 9.24 -4.75
C GLU A 116 -16.40 8.42 -3.54
N ASN A 117 -15.90 7.20 -3.38
CA ASN A 117 -16.50 6.22 -2.48
C ASN A 117 -15.56 5.62 -1.44
N ARG A 118 -14.25 5.90 -1.48
CA ARG A 118 -13.26 5.26 -0.60
C ARG A 118 -12.29 6.23 0.07
N MET A 119 -12.47 7.55 -0.11
CA MET A 119 -11.50 8.51 0.40
C MET A 119 -11.38 8.51 1.92
N ASN A 120 -12.49 8.34 2.64
CA ASN A 120 -12.44 8.30 4.09
C ASN A 120 -11.61 7.10 4.57
N GLU A 121 -11.88 5.93 4.01
CA GLU A 121 -11.17 4.69 4.36
C GLU A 121 -9.71 4.77 3.95
N PHE A 122 -9.44 5.28 2.75
CA PHE A 122 -8.07 5.38 2.23
C PHE A 122 -7.23 6.38 3.03
N SER A 123 -7.75 7.59 3.28
CA SER A 123 -7.02 8.61 4.02
C SER A 123 -6.77 8.19 5.48
N LYS A 124 -7.74 7.52 6.10
CA LYS A 124 -7.57 6.97 7.44
C LYS A 124 -6.46 5.91 7.46
N ALA A 125 -6.44 5.03 6.48
CA ALA A 125 -5.40 4.00 6.38
C ALA A 125 -4.01 4.61 6.16
N ILE A 126 -3.91 5.66 5.35
CA ILE A 126 -2.66 6.39 5.15
C ILE A 126 -2.19 7.02 6.47
N ASP A 127 -3.08 7.66 7.22
CA ASP A 127 -2.73 8.28 8.50
C ASP A 127 -2.25 7.23 9.51
N GLU A 128 -2.92 6.10 9.60
CA GLU A 128 -2.50 4.98 10.45
C GLU A 128 -1.12 4.45 10.06
N LEU A 129 -0.88 4.32 8.76
CA LEU A 129 0.40 3.86 8.23
C LEU A 129 1.53 4.84 8.58
N VAL A 130 1.32 6.12 8.37
CA VAL A 130 2.32 7.16 8.68
C VAL A 130 2.58 7.24 10.19
N ASN A 131 1.54 7.09 11.00
CA ASN A 131 1.67 7.15 12.47
C ASN A 131 2.44 5.97 13.06
N GLN A 132 2.56 4.84 12.36
CA GLN A 132 3.38 3.71 12.77
C GLN A 132 4.88 3.97 12.61
N LEU A 133 5.22 4.94 11.82
CA LEU A 133 6.59 5.29 11.49
C LEU A 133 7.06 6.49 12.32
#